data_24103d06c488aa7a3cb9b1b899f48f7b
#
_entry.id   24103d06c488aa7a3cb9b1b899f48f7b
#
_cell.length_a   1.000
_cell.length_b   1.000
_cell.length_c   1.000
_cell.angle_alpha   90.00
_cell.angle_beta   90.00
_cell.angle_gamma   90.00
#
_symmetry.space_group_name_H-M   'P 1'
#
loop_
_entity.id
_entity.type
_entity.pdbx_description
1 polymer ?
#
loop_
_entity_poly.entity_id
_entity_poly.type
_entity_poly.pdbx_seq_one_letter_code
_entity_poly.pdbx_strand_id
1 'polypeptide(L)'
;MPSSEVLRLAHENNATFTEFLIADLICSIYDNMTARERRRPIIINVPVNLRQFFPSETTRNFFCVINVEYTADKSECDFADVIKKVKLAFESQLTKDNIQGIINKFSVIENNPVVRVIPLLLKIPIMRFSSYLADCKNTSSFSNLGRIDIHENAAEYINMFDVFVKAKRPQMCCCTFGDKFGIGEDGQLVNKEIERSFFCRLADMGVDVQIISNLSQFEM
;
A
#
# COMPACT_ATOMS: atom_id res chain seq x y z
N MET A 1 -13.97 -10.17 3.89
CA MET A 1 -14.69 -9.00 4.45
C MET A 1 -15.64 -8.45 3.41
N PRO A 2 -16.85 -7.94 3.77
CA PRO A 2 -17.70 -7.17 2.86
C PRO A 2 -17.07 -5.83 2.51
N SER A 3 -16.96 -5.51 1.21
CA SER A 3 -16.40 -4.21 0.78
C SER A 3 -17.34 -3.05 1.10
N SER A 4 -18.65 -3.30 1.11
CA SER A 4 -19.68 -2.33 1.48
C SER A 4 -19.53 -1.80 2.91
N GLU A 5 -19.15 -2.64 3.87
CA GLU A 5 -18.94 -2.23 5.26
C GLU A 5 -17.70 -1.31 5.40
N VAL A 6 -16.59 -1.68 4.77
CA VAL A 6 -15.36 -0.86 4.78
C VAL A 6 -15.61 0.48 4.08
N LEU A 7 -16.36 0.47 2.96
CA LEU A 7 -16.70 1.69 2.24
C LEU A 7 -17.58 2.62 3.08
N ARG A 8 -18.54 2.06 3.83
CA ARG A 8 -19.38 2.82 4.75
C ARG A 8 -18.54 3.54 5.81
N LEU A 9 -17.62 2.81 6.45
CA LEU A 9 -16.71 3.38 7.45
C LEU A 9 -15.81 4.48 6.86
N ALA A 10 -15.30 4.28 5.64
CA ALA A 10 -14.51 5.28 4.95
C ALA A 10 -15.35 6.58 4.73
N HIS A 11 -16.58 6.44 4.26
CA HIS A 11 -17.49 7.59 4.05
C HIS A 11 -17.84 8.30 5.37
N GLU A 12 -18.12 7.56 6.45
CA GLU A 12 -18.39 8.13 7.78
C GLU A 12 -17.21 8.98 8.29
N ASN A 13 -15.99 8.62 7.89
CA ASN A 13 -14.76 9.35 8.21
C ASN A 13 -14.35 10.37 7.12
N ASN A 14 -15.21 10.65 6.13
CA ASN A 14 -14.92 11.53 5.00
C ASN A 14 -13.64 11.18 4.25
N ALA A 15 -13.29 9.90 4.15
CA ALA A 15 -12.11 9.37 3.50
C ALA A 15 -12.49 8.50 2.30
N THR A 16 -11.57 8.34 1.35
CA THR A 16 -11.67 7.31 0.34
C THR A 16 -11.35 5.95 0.96
N PHE A 17 -11.76 4.88 0.29
CA PHE A 17 -11.49 3.50 0.72
C PHE A 17 -10.01 3.26 1.03
N THR A 18 -9.13 3.72 0.16
CA THR A 18 -7.67 3.56 0.32
C THR A 18 -7.11 4.42 1.45
N GLU A 19 -7.56 5.65 1.57
CA GLU A 19 -7.13 6.55 2.67
C GLU A 19 -7.50 6.00 4.04
N PHE A 20 -8.72 5.46 4.16
CA PHE A 20 -9.20 4.85 5.40
C PHE A 20 -8.34 3.66 5.82
N LEU A 21 -8.07 2.72 4.89
CA LEU A 21 -7.24 1.55 5.18
C LEU A 21 -5.78 1.91 5.48
N ILE A 22 -5.22 2.90 4.81
CA ILE A 22 -3.86 3.40 5.10
C ILE A 22 -3.83 4.04 6.50
N ALA A 23 -4.86 4.79 6.87
CA ALA A 23 -4.92 5.38 8.22
C ALA A 23 -5.00 4.29 9.29
N ASP A 24 -5.77 3.23 9.08
CA ASP A 24 -5.85 2.10 10.00
C ASP A 24 -4.51 1.34 10.09
N LEU A 25 -3.82 1.14 8.96
CA LEU A 25 -2.49 0.55 8.94
C LEU A 25 -1.47 1.41 9.71
N ILE A 26 -1.50 2.74 9.55
CA ILE A 26 -0.61 3.65 10.28
C ILE A 26 -0.86 3.55 11.79
N CYS A 27 -2.12 3.55 12.24
CA CYS A 27 -2.45 3.38 13.65
C CYS A 27 -1.98 2.02 14.17
N SER A 28 -2.20 0.96 13.41
CA SER A 28 -1.76 -0.39 13.78
C SER A 28 -0.25 -0.51 13.91
N ILE A 29 0.51 0.15 13.03
CA ILE A 29 1.97 0.23 13.13
C ILE A 29 2.35 1.02 14.38
N TYR A 30 1.74 2.19 14.60
CA TYR A 30 2.05 3.06 15.72
C TYR A 30 1.82 2.38 17.08
N ASP A 31 0.73 1.64 17.22
CA ASP A 31 0.38 0.92 18.44
C ASP A 31 1.44 -0.14 18.80
N ASN A 32 2.06 -0.73 17.78
CA ASN A 32 3.10 -1.75 17.92
C ASN A 32 4.53 -1.19 17.99
N MET A 33 4.70 0.13 17.85
CA MET A 33 6.01 0.79 17.94
C MET A 33 6.46 1.02 19.37
N THR A 34 7.74 0.80 19.63
CA THR A 34 8.38 1.20 20.90
C THR A 34 8.47 2.72 21.01
N ALA A 35 8.59 3.25 22.24
CA ALA A 35 8.73 4.70 22.49
C ALA A 35 9.91 5.35 21.71
N ARG A 36 10.95 4.58 21.39
CA ARG A 36 12.08 5.05 20.57
C ARG A 36 11.73 5.14 19.09
N GLU A 37 10.97 4.17 18.58
CA GLU A 37 10.54 4.11 17.17
C GLU A 37 9.51 5.17 16.86
N ARG A 38 8.60 5.49 17.78
CA ARG A 38 7.58 6.56 17.64
C ARG A 38 8.15 7.96 17.36
N ARG A 39 9.47 8.14 17.55
CA ARG A 39 10.17 9.38 17.18
C ARG A 39 10.50 9.45 15.68
N ARG A 40 10.32 8.36 14.95
CA ARG A 40 10.58 8.29 13.52
C ARG A 40 9.25 8.37 12.77
N PRO A 41 9.25 8.98 11.56
CA PRO A 41 8.05 8.97 10.74
C PRO A 41 7.69 7.54 10.31
N ILE A 42 6.40 7.25 10.26
CA ILE A 42 5.85 6.09 9.58
C ILE A 42 5.68 6.48 8.11
N ILE A 43 6.29 5.74 7.20
CA ILE A 43 6.22 6.01 5.76
C ILE A 43 5.60 4.81 5.07
N ILE A 44 4.44 5.02 4.46
CA ILE A 44 3.72 4.02 3.68
C ILE A 44 3.87 4.33 2.20
N ASN A 45 4.42 3.39 1.44
CA ASN A 45 4.50 3.46 -0.01
C ASN A 45 3.17 3.02 -0.62
N VAL A 46 2.61 3.85 -1.49
CA VAL A 46 1.36 3.57 -2.19
C VAL A 46 1.58 3.63 -3.69
N PRO A 47 1.54 2.49 -4.40
CA PRO A 47 1.55 2.48 -5.86
C PRO A 47 0.26 3.05 -6.41
N VAL A 48 0.37 3.95 -7.39
CA VAL A 48 -0.75 4.62 -8.04
C VAL A 48 -0.72 4.35 -9.54
N ASN A 49 -1.85 3.89 -10.09
CA ASN A 49 -1.99 3.64 -11.52
C ASN A 49 -2.02 4.97 -12.31
N LEU A 50 -1.02 5.18 -13.15
CA LEU A 50 -0.88 6.39 -13.95
C LEU A 50 -1.88 6.51 -15.09
N ARG A 51 -2.58 5.42 -15.48
CA ARG A 51 -3.60 5.47 -16.52
C ARG A 51 -4.79 6.36 -16.15
N GLN A 52 -4.96 6.65 -14.86
CA GLN A 52 -5.97 7.60 -14.39
C GLN A 52 -5.63 9.06 -14.75
N PHE A 53 -4.34 9.37 -14.95
CA PHE A 53 -3.84 10.71 -15.24
C PHE A 53 -3.40 10.89 -16.68
N PHE A 54 -2.88 9.82 -17.29
CA PHE A 54 -2.34 9.82 -18.64
C PHE A 54 -2.88 8.61 -19.42
N PRO A 55 -3.57 8.83 -20.54
CA PRO A 55 -4.04 7.74 -21.38
C PRO A 55 -2.86 6.93 -21.92
N SER A 56 -2.92 5.61 -21.79
CA SER A 56 -1.88 4.70 -22.24
C SER A 56 -2.45 3.32 -22.55
N GLU A 57 -2.12 2.80 -23.72
CA GLU A 57 -2.47 1.44 -24.16
C GLU A 57 -1.37 0.40 -23.84
N THR A 58 -0.29 0.83 -23.16
CA THR A 58 0.81 -0.07 -22.83
C THR A 58 0.34 -1.20 -21.91
N THR A 59 0.75 -2.43 -22.20
CA THR A 59 0.56 -3.60 -21.34
C THR A 59 1.62 -3.71 -20.25
N ARG A 60 2.64 -2.83 -20.25
CA ARG A 60 3.68 -2.76 -19.23
C ARG A 60 3.19 -2.07 -17.97
N ASN A 61 3.95 -2.25 -16.90
CA ASN A 61 3.73 -1.53 -15.65
C ASN A 61 3.77 -0.02 -15.88
N PHE A 62 2.66 0.65 -15.58
CA PHE A 62 2.52 2.09 -15.72
C PHE A 62 1.95 2.68 -14.44
N PHE A 63 2.83 2.79 -13.45
CA PHE A 63 2.48 3.29 -12.11
C PHE A 63 3.60 4.21 -11.57
N CYS A 64 3.28 5.04 -10.62
CA CYS A 64 4.24 5.71 -9.75
C CYS A 64 3.98 5.32 -8.30
N VAL A 65 4.91 5.66 -7.42
CA VAL A 65 4.77 5.45 -5.97
C VAL A 65 4.72 6.80 -5.30
N ILE A 66 3.70 7.00 -4.48
CA ILE A 66 3.61 8.13 -3.55
C ILE A 66 3.97 7.66 -2.14
N ASN A 67 4.46 8.57 -1.32
CA ASN A 67 4.83 8.29 0.06
C ASN A 67 3.88 9.02 0.99
N VAL A 68 3.14 8.26 1.77
CA VAL A 68 2.31 8.81 2.84
C VAL A 68 3.14 8.78 4.12
N GLU A 69 3.50 9.95 4.62
CA GLU A 69 4.31 10.12 5.82
C GLU A 69 3.44 10.58 6.98
N TYR A 70 3.55 9.90 8.10
CA TYR A 70 2.89 10.27 9.33
C TYR A 70 3.91 10.35 10.48
N THR A 71 3.89 11.48 11.18
CA THR A 71 4.60 11.67 12.44
C THR A 71 3.59 12.09 13.49
N ALA A 72 3.55 11.38 14.61
CA ALA A 72 2.67 11.74 15.71
C ALA A 72 3.20 13.01 16.41
N ASP A 73 2.34 14.01 16.52
CA ASP A 73 2.67 15.25 17.24
C ASP A 73 2.48 15.10 18.76
N LYS A 74 1.75 14.06 19.18
CA LYS A 74 1.42 13.74 20.58
C LYS A 74 1.80 12.29 20.89
N SER A 75 1.74 11.95 22.18
CA SER A 75 2.02 10.58 22.64
C SER A 75 0.99 9.53 22.21
N GLU A 76 -0.12 9.93 21.61
CA GLU A 76 -1.20 9.07 21.17
C GLU A 76 -1.47 9.25 19.68
N CYS A 77 -1.84 8.15 19.01
CA CYS A 77 -2.25 8.16 17.61
C CYS A 77 -3.75 8.42 17.55
N ASP A 78 -4.13 9.63 17.15
CA ASP A 78 -5.55 9.95 16.92
C ASP A 78 -5.92 9.59 15.48
N PHE A 79 -6.89 8.69 15.31
CA PHE A 79 -7.32 8.19 14.01
C PHE A 79 -7.82 9.31 13.09
N ALA A 80 -8.53 10.32 13.64
CA ALA A 80 -9.02 11.44 12.85
C ALA A 80 -7.87 12.34 12.34
N ASP A 81 -6.82 12.54 13.15
CA ASP A 81 -5.61 13.26 12.73
C ASP A 81 -4.85 12.49 11.66
N VAL A 82 -4.73 11.16 11.81
CA VAL A 82 -4.09 10.30 10.80
C VAL A 82 -4.83 10.39 9.47
N ILE A 83 -6.15 10.23 9.44
CA ILE A 83 -6.96 10.36 8.20
C ILE A 83 -6.72 11.71 7.55
N LYS A 84 -6.74 12.79 8.32
CA LYS A 84 -6.51 14.14 7.79
C LYS A 84 -5.12 14.27 7.14
N LYS A 85 -4.08 13.76 7.79
CA LYS A 85 -2.69 13.80 7.25
C LYS A 85 -2.56 12.91 6.02
N VAL A 86 -3.15 11.71 6.02
CA VAL A 86 -3.21 10.83 4.85
C VAL A 86 -3.87 11.54 3.67
N LYS A 87 -5.04 12.13 3.88
CA LYS A 87 -5.78 12.85 2.85
C LYS A 87 -4.98 14.01 2.26
N LEU A 88 -4.35 14.82 3.10
CA LEU A 88 -3.47 15.90 2.64
C LEU A 88 -2.28 15.39 1.83
N ALA A 89 -1.70 14.24 2.21
CA ALA A 89 -0.62 13.61 1.45
C ALA A 89 -1.10 13.17 0.06
N PHE A 90 -2.30 12.57 -0.04
CA PHE A 90 -2.90 12.20 -1.32
C PHE A 90 -3.20 13.43 -2.18
N GLU A 91 -3.89 14.43 -1.64
CA GLU A 91 -4.22 15.67 -2.36
C GLU A 91 -2.99 16.40 -2.89
N SER A 92 -1.92 16.46 -2.09
CA SER A 92 -0.68 17.15 -2.50
C SER A 92 0.13 16.38 -3.53
N GLN A 93 0.15 15.05 -3.47
CA GLN A 93 1.01 14.22 -4.31
C GLN A 93 0.31 13.72 -5.59
N LEU A 94 -1.02 13.54 -5.58
CA LEU A 94 -1.79 13.07 -6.73
C LEU A 94 -2.22 14.18 -7.69
N THR A 95 -1.46 15.25 -7.79
CA THR A 95 -1.67 16.26 -8.82
C THR A 95 -0.97 15.86 -10.12
N LYS A 96 -1.59 16.18 -11.25
CA LYS A 96 -1.03 15.86 -12.57
C LYS A 96 0.39 16.43 -12.74
N ASP A 97 0.62 17.65 -12.25
CA ASP A 97 1.90 18.33 -12.35
C ASP A 97 2.99 17.64 -11.51
N ASN A 98 2.64 17.20 -10.30
CA ASN A 98 3.59 16.49 -9.45
C ASN A 98 3.95 15.11 -10.03
N ILE A 99 2.95 14.37 -10.50
CA ILE A 99 3.15 13.08 -11.17
C ILE A 99 3.99 13.25 -12.44
N GLN A 100 3.72 14.29 -13.25
CA GLN A 100 4.54 14.60 -14.42
C GLN A 100 5.99 14.92 -14.02
N GLY A 101 6.18 15.64 -12.91
CA GLY A 101 7.51 15.93 -12.36
C GLY A 101 8.26 14.65 -11.97
N ILE A 102 7.58 13.65 -11.38
CA ILE A 102 8.17 12.35 -11.04
C ILE A 102 8.59 11.61 -12.31
N ILE A 103 7.69 11.53 -13.30
CA ILE A 103 7.98 10.88 -14.60
C ILE A 103 9.16 11.54 -15.28
N ASN A 104 9.21 12.88 -15.31
CA ASN A 104 10.28 13.62 -15.94
C ASN A 104 11.64 13.35 -15.27
N LYS A 105 11.70 13.25 -13.93
CA LYS A 105 12.92 12.88 -13.21
C LYS A 105 13.47 11.53 -13.63
N PHE A 106 12.60 10.52 -13.75
CA PHE A 106 13.01 9.19 -14.22
C PHE A 106 13.44 9.22 -15.69
N SER A 107 12.70 9.91 -16.53
CA SER A 107 13.02 10.07 -17.97
C SER A 107 14.39 10.76 -18.17
N VAL A 108 14.71 11.77 -17.38
CA VAL A 108 16.04 12.45 -17.45
C VAL A 108 17.16 11.48 -17.09
N ILE A 109 16.97 10.64 -16.07
CA ILE A 109 17.98 9.63 -15.69
C ILE A 109 18.14 8.58 -16.80
N GLU A 110 17.04 8.08 -17.35
CA GLU A 110 17.05 7.06 -18.40
C GLU A 110 17.66 7.57 -19.71
N ASN A 111 17.38 8.82 -20.08
CA ASN A 111 17.86 9.43 -21.31
C ASN A 111 19.27 10.05 -21.17
N ASN A 112 19.86 10.03 -19.99
CA ASN A 112 21.21 10.54 -19.80
C ASN A 112 22.22 9.67 -20.57
N PRO A 113 23.01 10.27 -21.51
CA PRO A 113 23.93 9.51 -22.36
C PRO A 113 25.02 8.83 -21.54
N VAL A 114 25.48 9.43 -20.43
CA VAL A 114 26.47 8.84 -19.54
C VAL A 114 25.90 7.57 -18.90
N VAL A 115 24.68 7.61 -18.40
CA VAL A 115 24.01 6.45 -17.80
C VAL A 115 23.80 5.34 -18.83
N ARG A 116 23.51 5.70 -20.09
CA ARG A 116 23.30 4.71 -21.17
C ARG A 116 24.56 3.93 -21.52
N VAL A 117 25.73 4.56 -21.50
CA VAL A 117 27.02 3.94 -21.85
C VAL A 117 27.55 3.02 -20.75
N ILE A 118 27.16 3.20 -19.49
CA ILE A 118 27.62 2.35 -18.38
C ILE A 118 27.21 0.89 -18.61
N PRO A 119 28.16 -0.07 -18.59
CA PRO A 119 27.86 -1.49 -18.72
C PRO A 119 26.88 -1.97 -17.63
N LEU A 120 26.03 -2.93 -17.98
CA LEU A 120 25.00 -3.47 -17.07
C LEU A 120 25.59 -4.02 -15.77
N LEU A 121 26.76 -4.64 -15.83
CA LEU A 121 27.49 -5.19 -14.67
C LEU A 121 27.81 -4.11 -13.61
N LEU A 122 28.03 -2.85 -14.02
CA LEU A 122 28.27 -1.74 -13.12
C LEU A 122 26.95 -1.05 -12.68
N LYS A 123 25.94 -1.06 -13.53
CA LYS A 123 24.61 -0.53 -13.18
C LYS A 123 23.92 -1.32 -12.08
N ILE A 124 23.99 -2.66 -12.14
CA ILE A 124 23.28 -3.54 -11.21
C ILE A 124 23.62 -3.24 -9.74
N PRO A 125 24.90 -3.18 -9.32
CA PRO A 125 25.21 -2.87 -7.92
C PRO A 125 24.79 -1.46 -7.50
N ILE A 126 24.89 -0.47 -8.38
CA ILE A 126 24.43 0.91 -8.10
C ILE A 126 22.90 0.93 -7.89
N MET A 127 22.16 0.28 -8.77
CA MET A 127 20.69 0.18 -8.65
C MET A 127 20.28 -0.59 -7.40
N ARG A 128 20.95 -1.69 -7.07
CA ARG A 128 20.68 -2.44 -5.83
C ARG A 128 20.93 -1.60 -4.59
N PHE A 129 22.02 -0.84 -4.58
CA PHE A 129 22.33 0.04 -3.45
C PHE A 129 21.32 1.18 -3.31
N SER A 130 20.92 1.82 -4.41
CA SER A 130 19.90 2.87 -4.38
C SER A 130 18.52 2.34 -3.95
N SER A 131 18.12 1.15 -4.44
CA SER A 131 16.89 0.49 -3.99
C SER A 131 16.95 0.14 -2.50
N TYR A 132 18.08 -0.38 -2.02
CA TYR A 132 18.26 -0.66 -0.59
C TYR A 132 18.12 0.60 0.27
N LEU A 133 18.71 1.72 -0.15
CA LEU A 133 18.57 3.00 0.57
C LEU A 133 17.11 3.51 0.56
N ALA A 134 16.39 3.34 -0.54
CA ALA A 134 14.97 3.67 -0.63
C ALA A 134 14.14 2.78 0.31
N ASP A 135 14.38 1.48 0.29
CA ASP A 135 13.69 0.51 1.15
C ASP A 135 13.94 0.79 2.65
N CYS A 136 15.15 1.26 3.01
CA CYS A 136 15.46 1.58 4.41
C CYS A 136 14.61 2.72 4.99
N LYS A 137 14.07 3.60 4.16
CA LYS A 137 13.23 4.72 4.59
C LYS A 137 11.77 4.32 4.78
N ASN A 138 11.31 3.28 4.08
CA ASN A 138 9.91 2.88 4.09
C ASN A 138 9.60 1.98 5.28
N THR A 139 8.47 2.21 5.93
CA THR A 139 7.98 1.37 7.02
C THR A 139 7.20 0.19 6.47
N SER A 140 6.25 0.44 5.58
CA SER A 140 5.37 -0.55 4.96
C SER A 140 4.95 -0.11 3.57
N SER A 141 4.25 -0.98 2.86
CA SER A 141 3.69 -0.70 1.54
C SER A 141 2.24 -1.16 1.50
N PHE A 142 1.37 -0.34 0.92
CA PHE A 142 -0.04 -0.64 0.75
C PHE A 142 -0.45 -0.50 -0.72
N SER A 143 -0.84 -1.62 -1.34
CA SER A 143 -1.24 -1.66 -2.75
C SER A 143 -2.71 -2.01 -2.88
N ASN A 144 -3.50 -1.11 -3.45
CA ASN A 144 -4.90 -1.37 -3.78
C ASN A 144 -5.04 -1.56 -5.30
N LEU A 145 -5.36 -2.78 -5.71
CA LEU A 145 -5.64 -3.08 -7.11
C LEU A 145 -7.02 -2.61 -7.57
N GLY A 146 -7.87 -2.24 -6.61
CA GLY A 146 -9.24 -1.83 -6.91
C GLY A 146 -10.17 -3.01 -7.16
N ARG A 147 -11.24 -2.73 -7.92
CA ARG A 147 -12.23 -3.73 -8.30
C ARG A 147 -11.71 -4.56 -9.46
N ILE A 148 -11.84 -5.88 -9.32
CA ILE A 148 -11.55 -6.84 -10.38
C ILE A 148 -12.84 -7.11 -11.13
N ASP A 149 -12.84 -6.79 -12.42
CA ASP A 149 -13.92 -7.10 -13.33
C ASP A 149 -13.49 -8.22 -14.28
N ILE A 150 -14.31 -9.27 -14.37
CA ILE A 150 -14.10 -10.41 -15.24
C ILE A 150 -15.38 -10.65 -16.04
N HIS A 151 -15.23 -11.39 -17.17
CA HIS A 151 -16.38 -11.73 -18.00
C HIS A 151 -17.41 -12.54 -17.21
N GLU A 152 -18.70 -12.26 -17.39
CA GLU A 152 -19.82 -12.86 -16.66
C GLU A 152 -19.75 -14.39 -16.61
N ASN A 153 -19.43 -15.04 -17.75
CA ASN A 153 -19.32 -16.51 -17.83
C ASN A 153 -18.22 -17.11 -16.94
N ALA A 154 -17.21 -16.31 -16.54
CA ALA A 154 -16.15 -16.74 -15.64
C ALA A 154 -16.47 -16.38 -14.18
N ALA A 155 -17.27 -15.35 -13.96
CA ALA A 155 -17.63 -14.88 -12.63
C ALA A 155 -18.37 -15.92 -11.79
N GLU A 156 -19.16 -16.80 -12.43
CA GLU A 156 -19.89 -17.87 -11.75
C GLU A 156 -18.98 -18.92 -11.07
N TYR A 157 -17.75 -19.08 -11.58
CA TYR A 157 -16.81 -20.09 -11.10
C TYR A 157 -15.80 -19.55 -10.11
N ILE A 158 -15.74 -18.21 -9.91
CA ILE A 158 -14.74 -17.55 -9.06
C ILE A 158 -15.44 -16.94 -7.87
N ASN A 159 -15.06 -17.41 -6.69
CA ASN A 159 -15.67 -16.94 -5.44
C ASN A 159 -14.98 -15.73 -4.85
N MET A 160 -13.65 -15.62 -4.98
CA MET A 160 -12.84 -14.55 -4.41
C MET A 160 -11.49 -14.46 -5.16
N PHE A 161 -10.94 -13.26 -5.23
CA PHE A 161 -9.54 -13.05 -5.58
C PHE A 161 -8.75 -12.70 -4.35
N ASP A 162 -7.53 -13.21 -4.30
CA ASP A 162 -6.53 -12.82 -3.33
C ASP A 162 -5.25 -12.40 -4.05
N VAL A 163 -4.58 -11.39 -3.52
CA VAL A 163 -3.36 -10.83 -4.12
C VAL A 163 -2.35 -10.56 -3.03
N PHE A 164 -1.20 -11.19 -3.15
CA PHE A 164 -0.08 -10.95 -2.25
C PHE A 164 1.24 -10.88 -3.03
N VAL A 165 2.19 -10.16 -2.48
CA VAL A 165 3.52 -9.99 -3.07
C VAL A 165 4.56 -10.27 -2.02
N LYS A 166 5.50 -11.17 -2.31
CA LYS A 166 6.61 -11.48 -1.41
C LYS A 166 7.51 -10.26 -1.23
N ALA A 167 7.59 -9.74 -0.02
CA ALA A 167 8.39 -8.58 0.32
C ALA A 167 9.24 -8.83 1.57
N LYS A 168 10.33 -8.05 1.72
CA LYS A 168 11.17 -8.10 2.93
C LYS A 168 10.53 -7.36 4.12
N ARG A 169 9.63 -6.44 3.85
CA ARG A 169 8.88 -5.65 4.84
C ARG A 169 7.41 -5.98 4.73
N PRO A 170 6.61 -5.76 5.79
CA PRO A 170 5.18 -5.94 5.71
C PRO A 170 4.61 -5.18 4.52
N GLN A 171 3.92 -5.90 3.66
CA GLN A 171 3.27 -5.35 2.48
C GLN A 171 1.85 -5.89 2.41
N MET A 172 0.90 -4.99 2.44
CA MET A 172 -0.50 -5.32 2.25
C MET A 172 -0.92 -5.06 0.81
N CYS A 173 -1.52 -6.06 0.18
CA CYS A 173 -2.14 -5.93 -1.12
C CYS A 173 -3.63 -6.22 -0.98
N CYS A 174 -4.47 -5.43 -1.61
CA CYS A 174 -5.91 -5.65 -1.55
C CYS A 174 -6.57 -5.54 -2.92
N CYS A 175 -7.69 -6.25 -3.04
CA CYS A 175 -8.56 -6.21 -4.20
C CYS A 175 -10.01 -6.46 -3.79
N THR A 176 -10.94 -6.05 -4.66
CA THR A 176 -12.37 -6.27 -4.46
C THR A 176 -12.93 -7.05 -5.64
N PHE A 177 -13.71 -8.07 -5.38
CA PHE A 177 -14.47 -8.81 -6.37
C PHE A 177 -15.93 -8.98 -5.92
N GLY A 178 -16.86 -8.41 -6.67
CA GLY A 178 -18.25 -8.27 -6.19
C GLY A 178 -18.31 -7.41 -4.92
N ASP A 179 -18.87 -7.96 -3.85
CA ASP A 179 -18.85 -7.33 -2.51
C ASP A 179 -17.77 -7.97 -1.59
N LYS A 180 -16.94 -8.86 -2.12
CA LYS A 180 -15.87 -9.48 -1.35
C LYS A 180 -14.59 -8.69 -1.46
N PHE A 181 -14.11 -8.22 -0.33
CA PHE A 181 -12.86 -7.52 -0.19
C PHE A 181 -11.81 -8.43 0.44
N GLY A 182 -10.73 -8.70 -0.30
CA GLY A 182 -9.58 -9.48 0.13
C GLY A 182 -8.38 -8.61 0.42
N ILE A 183 -7.69 -8.87 1.51
CA ILE A 183 -6.36 -8.33 1.82
C ILE A 183 -5.42 -9.51 1.95
N GLY A 184 -4.44 -9.58 1.05
CA GLY A 184 -3.32 -10.49 1.14
C GLY A 184 -2.12 -9.78 1.75
N GLU A 185 -1.47 -10.46 2.67
CA GLU A 185 -0.26 -9.97 3.30
C GLU A 185 0.82 -11.03 3.23
N ASP A 186 2.01 -10.59 2.86
CA ASP A 186 3.24 -11.39 2.96
C ASP A 186 4.34 -10.53 3.57
N GLY A 187 4.96 -11.02 4.61
CA GLY A 187 6.11 -10.41 5.25
C GLY A 187 7.02 -11.49 5.85
N GLN A 188 8.33 -11.30 5.74
CA GLN A 188 9.31 -12.19 6.38
C GLN A 188 9.38 -12.00 7.91
N LEU A 189 8.60 -11.09 8.47
CA LEU A 189 8.58 -10.85 9.90
C LEU A 189 7.82 -11.98 10.61
N VAL A 190 8.45 -12.56 11.59
CA VAL A 190 7.87 -13.61 12.45
C VAL A 190 6.77 -13.03 13.35
N ASN A 191 6.83 -11.72 13.64
CA ASN A 191 5.84 -11.05 14.48
C ASN A 191 4.71 -10.45 13.63
N LYS A 192 3.51 -10.99 13.79
CA LYS A 192 2.29 -10.58 13.09
C LYS A 192 1.38 -9.65 13.92
N GLU A 193 1.95 -8.94 14.87
CA GLU A 193 1.18 -8.04 15.75
C GLU A 193 0.58 -6.86 15.00
N ILE A 194 1.25 -6.36 13.97
CA ILE A 194 0.73 -5.24 13.16
C ILE A 194 -0.52 -5.68 12.42
N GLU A 195 -0.46 -6.84 11.76
CA GLU A 195 -1.59 -7.42 11.03
C GLU A 195 -2.75 -7.73 11.97
N ARG A 196 -2.44 -8.34 13.10
CA ARG A 196 -3.44 -8.60 14.13
C ARG A 196 -4.12 -7.31 14.59
N SER A 197 -3.33 -6.28 14.90
CA SER A 197 -3.85 -4.98 15.31
C SER A 197 -4.75 -4.38 14.24
N PHE A 198 -4.33 -4.41 12.97
CA PHE A 198 -5.10 -3.92 11.83
C PHE A 198 -6.45 -4.60 11.70
N PHE A 199 -6.49 -5.94 11.70
CA PHE A 199 -7.74 -6.68 11.55
C PHE A 199 -8.64 -6.60 12.79
N CYS A 200 -8.06 -6.55 13.99
CA CYS A 200 -8.84 -6.33 15.21
C CYS A 200 -9.50 -4.96 15.21
N ARG A 201 -8.81 -3.90 14.80
CA ARG A 201 -9.39 -2.55 14.69
C ARG A 201 -10.54 -2.49 13.71
N LEU A 202 -10.44 -3.17 12.54
CA LEU A 202 -11.56 -3.28 11.59
C LEU A 202 -12.74 -4.03 12.22
N ALA A 203 -12.49 -5.12 12.93
CA ALA A 203 -13.53 -5.90 13.61
C ALA A 203 -14.21 -5.08 14.73
N ASP A 204 -13.44 -4.31 15.51
CA ASP A 204 -13.96 -3.42 16.56
C ASP A 204 -14.83 -2.30 15.97
N MET A 205 -14.56 -1.86 14.74
CA MET A 205 -15.40 -0.93 13.98
C MET A 205 -16.63 -1.61 13.33
N GLY A 206 -16.84 -2.90 13.55
CA GLY A 206 -18.02 -3.66 13.12
C GLY A 206 -17.92 -4.28 11.73
N VAL A 207 -16.72 -4.45 11.17
CA VAL A 207 -16.51 -5.19 9.92
C VAL A 207 -16.46 -6.69 10.18
N ASP A 208 -17.18 -7.50 9.40
CA ASP A 208 -17.09 -8.96 9.44
C ASP A 208 -15.76 -9.43 8.82
N VAL A 209 -14.76 -9.65 9.69
CA VAL A 209 -13.41 -10.06 9.30
C VAL A 209 -13.27 -11.58 9.36
N GLN A 210 -12.97 -12.20 8.23
CA GLN A 210 -12.62 -13.61 8.15
C GLN A 210 -11.15 -13.75 7.78
N ILE A 211 -10.39 -14.46 8.60
CA ILE A 211 -8.95 -14.71 8.37
C ILE A 211 -8.80 -16.14 7.82
N ILE A 212 -8.19 -16.22 6.63
CA ILE A 212 -7.84 -17.47 5.98
C ILE A 212 -6.32 -17.59 6.01
N SER A 213 -5.80 -18.65 6.64
CA SER A 213 -4.37 -18.91 6.72
C SER A 213 -4.04 -20.28 6.13
N ASN A 214 -2.96 -20.35 5.39
CA ASN A 214 -2.41 -21.62 4.89
C ASN A 214 -1.42 -22.29 5.87
N LEU A 215 -1.15 -21.66 7.03
CA LEU A 215 -0.25 -22.23 8.04
C LEU A 215 -0.81 -23.50 8.71
N SER A 216 -2.13 -23.65 8.78
CA SER A 216 -2.78 -24.83 9.39
C SER A 216 -2.61 -26.13 8.58
N GLN A 217 -2.08 -26.09 7.36
CA GLN A 217 -1.84 -27.27 6.53
C GLN A 217 -0.47 -27.92 6.73
N PHE A 218 0.45 -27.28 7.47
CA PHE A 218 1.83 -27.76 7.67
C PHE A 218 2.14 -28.24 9.10
N GLU A 219 1.18 -28.21 10.01
CA GLU A 219 1.35 -28.68 11.41
C GLU A 219 0.69 -30.04 11.68
N MET A 220 0.56 -30.90 10.66
CA MET A 220 0.18 -32.31 10.84
C MET A 220 1.26 -33.25 10.33
#